data_2e7049ff42c9f287103b2f6fcd931f48
#
_entry.id   2e7049ff42c9f287103b2f6fcd931f48
#
_cell.length_a   1.000
_cell.length_b   1.000
_cell.length_c   1.000
_cell.angle_alpha   90.00
_cell.angle_beta   90.00
_cell.angle_gamma   90.00
#
_symmetry.space_group_name_H-M   'P 1'
#
loop_
_entity.id
_entity.type
_entity.pdbx_description
1 polymer ?
#
loop_
_entity_poly.entity_id
_entity_poly.type
_entity_poly.pdbx_seq_one_letter_code
_entity_poly.pdbx_strand_id
1 'polypeptide(L)'
;TSSYLEISIYVMISSLIITVELVLYLNYIAKKTHSMVIKADALHYKTDVFSTIAVLSSLLLVSITGYELFDVIIGSLIAVYIIYSAYELIHGGIMVLLDRALDEEMVINIISIITSHKDVHSFHHLKTREAANKIFVEAHIVFADTSISLIKAHKISDLIEDEIEKLDDKKEWHITI
;
A
#
# COMPACT_ATOMS: atom_id res chain seq x y z
N THR A 1 15.19 -7.71 45.64
CA THR A 1 14.01 -7.42 44.78
C THR A 1 14.25 -6.19 43.87
N SER A 2 15.00 -5.17 44.29
CA SER A 2 15.31 -3.98 43.49
C SER A 2 16.13 -4.28 42.23
N SER A 3 17.12 -5.16 42.32
CA SER A 3 17.98 -5.51 41.18
C SER A 3 17.25 -6.13 40.01
N TYR A 4 16.21 -6.94 40.24
CA TYR A 4 15.42 -7.53 39.15
C TYR A 4 14.54 -6.48 38.45
N LEU A 5 14.02 -5.49 39.19
CA LEU A 5 13.24 -4.40 38.60
C LEU A 5 14.13 -3.49 37.74
N GLU A 6 15.34 -3.17 38.19
CA GLU A 6 16.27 -2.38 37.39
C GLU A 6 16.65 -3.10 36.08
N ILE A 7 16.99 -4.39 36.16
CA ILE A 7 17.32 -5.20 35.00
C ILE A 7 16.12 -5.24 34.01
N SER A 8 14.89 -5.44 34.52
CA SER A 8 13.70 -5.46 33.69
C SER A 8 13.46 -4.14 32.95
N ILE A 9 13.68 -3.01 33.61
CA ILE A 9 13.58 -1.67 33.02
C ILE A 9 14.62 -1.48 31.91
N TYR A 10 15.88 -1.87 32.14
CA TYR A 10 16.94 -1.80 31.13
C TYR A 10 16.60 -2.65 29.91
N VAL A 11 16.11 -3.87 30.11
CA VAL A 11 15.68 -4.76 29.00
C VAL A 11 14.52 -4.15 28.21
N MET A 12 13.52 -3.59 28.89
CA MET A 12 12.39 -2.93 28.23
C MET A 12 12.82 -1.73 27.39
N ILE A 13 13.68 -0.87 27.94
CA ILE A 13 14.18 0.32 27.22
C ILE A 13 15.02 -0.12 26.01
N SER A 14 15.92 -1.09 26.19
CA SER A 14 16.72 -1.61 25.08
C SER A 14 15.88 -2.22 23.98
N SER A 15 14.87 -3.01 24.34
CA SER A 15 13.91 -3.59 23.39
C SER A 15 13.14 -2.50 22.64
N LEU A 16 12.68 -1.46 23.36
CA LEU A 16 11.97 -0.35 22.77
C LEU A 16 12.83 0.39 21.73
N ILE A 17 14.09 0.67 22.04
CA ILE A 17 15.02 1.33 21.11
C ILE A 17 15.18 0.50 19.83
N ILE A 18 15.49 -0.80 19.98
CA ILE A 18 15.65 -1.72 18.85
C ILE A 18 14.37 -1.79 18.00
N THR A 19 13.21 -1.85 18.65
CA THR A 19 11.93 -1.91 17.93
C THR A 19 11.65 -0.61 17.17
N VAL A 20 11.97 0.55 17.74
CA VAL A 20 11.83 1.85 17.04
C VAL A 20 12.73 1.90 15.82
N GLU A 21 14.01 1.50 15.92
CA GLU A 21 14.92 1.44 14.78
C GLU A 21 14.39 0.49 13.69
N LEU A 22 13.87 -0.67 14.09
CA LEU A 22 13.25 -1.62 13.16
C LEU A 22 12.03 -1.03 12.44
N VAL A 23 11.15 -0.32 13.15
CA VAL A 23 9.98 0.36 12.58
C VAL A 23 10.40 1.39 11.54
N LEU A 24 11.41 2.21 11.85
CA LEU A 24 11.91 3.22 10.92
C LEU A 24 12.50 2.57 9.66
N TYR A 25 13.26 1.50 9.83
CA TYR A 25 13.82 0.74 8.71
C TYR A 25 12.75 0.08 7.85
N LEU A 26 11.78 -0.61 8.45
CA LEU A 26 10.68 -1.26 7.73
C LEU A 26 9.81 -0.25 6.98
N ASN A 27 9.51 0.91 7.59
CA ASN A 27 8.80 1.98 6.90
C ASN A 27 9.56 2.53 5.68
N TYR A 28 10.88 2.67 5.80
CA TYR A 28 11.73 3.08 4.68
C TYR A 28 11.67 2.06 3.53
N ILE A 29 11.82 0.76 3.85
CA ILE A 29 11.76 -0.30 2.83
C ILE A 29 10.35 -0.42 2.24
N ALA A 30 9.29 -0.36 3.06
CA ALA A 30 7.91 -0.41 2.58
C ALA A 30 7.60 0.69 1.56
N LYS A 31 8.09 1.92 1.80
CA LYS A 31 7.95 3.03 0.84
C LYS A 31 8.75 2.80 -0.45
N LYS A 32 9.90 2.15 -0.37
CA LYS A 32 10.76 1.90 -1.53
C LYS A 32 10.26 0.75 -2.40
N THR A 33 9.71 -0.30 -1.77
CA THR A 33 9.30 -1.53 -2.45
C THR A 33 7.80 -1.59 -2.76
N HIS A 34 7.00 -0.67 -2.19
CA HIS A 34 5.53 -0.69 -2.22
C HIS A 34 4.93 -2.02 -1.75
N SER A 35 5.69 -2.81 -0.98
CA SER A 35 5.26 -4.11 -0.49
C SER A 35 4.25 -3.98 0.65
N MET A 36 3.04 -4.54 0.45
CA MET A 36 2.00 -4.59 1.49
C MET A 36 2.41 -5.46 2.68
N VAL A 37 3.21 -6.51 2.45
CA VAL A 37 3.70 -7.38 3.54
C VAL A 37 4.61 -6.61 4.47
N ILE A 38 5.58 -5.87 3.91
CA ILE A 38 6.50 -5.04 4.72
C ILE A 38 5.74 -3.90 5.42
N LYS A 39 4.73 -3.32 4.76
CA LYS A 39 3.85 -2.31 5.38
C LYS A 39 3.07 -2.90 6.56
N ALA A 40 2.58 -4.14 6.46
CA ALA A 40 1.90 -4.84 7.54
C ALA A 40 2.82 -5.10 8.73
N ASP A 41 4.04 -5.58 8.49
CA ASP A 41 5.05 -5.79 9.53
C ASP A 41 5.43 -4.46 10.20
N ALA A 42 5.66 -3.41 9.43
CA ALA A 42 5.95 -2.07 9.97
C ALA A 42 4.81 -1.56 10.88
N LEU A 43 3.55 -1.81 10.51
CA LEU A 43 2.38 -1.42 11.30
C LEU A 43 2.30 -2.23 12.58
N HIS A 44 2.58 -3.54 12.53
CA HIS A 44 2.60 -4.40 13.71
C HIS A 44 3.64 -3.90 14.74
N TYR A 45 4.90 -3.75 14.36
CA TYR A 45 5.93 -3.24 15.26
C TYR A 45 5.68 -1.80 15.73
N LYS A 46 5.09 -0.95 14.90
CA LYS A 46 4.65 0.39 15.29
C LYS A 46 3.60 0.33 16.40
N THR A 47 2.65 -0.58 16.30
CA THR A 47 1.64 -0.82 17.33
C THR A 47 2.26 -1.29 18.64
N ASP A 48 3.27 -2.17 18.58
CA ASP A 48 4.00 -2.64 19.75
C ASP A 48 4.77 -1.50 20.44
N VAL A 49 5.41 -0.61 19.68
CA VAL A 49 6.07 0.59 20.22
C VAL A 49 5.06 1.49 20.94
N PHE A 50 3.91 1.78 20.32
CA PHE A 50 2.88 2.61 20.95
C PHE A 50 2.30 1.98 22.20
N SER A 51 2.02 0.67 22.17
CA SER A 51 1.53 -0.08 23.33
C SER A 51 2.55 -0.04 24.48
N THR A 52 3.82 -0.25 24.20
CA THR A 52 4.88 -0.22 25.21
C THR A 52 5.03 1.17 25.83
N ILE A 53 5.06 2.24 25.01
CA ILE A 53 5.14 3.62 25.49
C ILE A 53 3.94 3.96 26.37
N ALA A 54 2.77 3.52 25.99
CA ALA A 54 1.56 3.83 26.70
C ALA A 54 1.47 3.08 28.06
N VAL A 55 1.87 1.80 28.09
CA VAL A 55 1.98 1.07 29.37
C VAL A 55 2.98 1.75 30.31
N LEU A 56 4.15 2.15 29.81
CA LEU A 56 5.13 2.89 30.61
C LEU A 56 4.56 4.23 31.10
N SER A 57 3.84 4.96 30.25
CA SER A 57 3.21 6.25 30.60
C SER A 57 2.11 6.06 31.63
N SER A 58 1.30 5.01 31.49
CA SER A 58 0.25 4.64 32.44
C SER A 58 0.83 4.36 33.82
N LEU A 59 1.84 3.48 33.88
CA LEU A 59 2.53 3.13 35.14
C LEU A 59 3.12 4.36 35.82
N LEU A 60 3.74 5.25 35.04
CA LEU A 60 4.30 6.50 35.56
C LEU A 60 3.20 7.41 36.16
N LEU A 61 2.09 7.59 35.43
CA LEU A 61 0.98 8.42 35.89
C LEU A 61 0.32 7.84 37.14
N VAL A 62 0.08 6.53 37.17
CA VAL A 62 -0.46 5.85 38.37
C VAL A 62 0.50 5.98 39.55
N SER A 63 1.82 5.84 39.33
CA SER A 63 2.83 6.01 40.38
C SER A 63 2.87 7.41 40.97
N ILE A 64 2.66 8.46 40.18
CA ILE A 64 2.72 9.86 40.65
C ILE A 64 1.38 10.28 41.23
N THR A 65 0.26 9.89 40.65
CA THR A 65 -1.09 10.38 41.03
C THR A 65 -1.81 9.49 42.02
N GLY A 66 -1.45 8.19 42.07
CA GLY A 66 -2.14 7.16 42.84
C GLY A 66 -3.51 6.75 42.27
N TYR A 67 -3.90 7.28 41.09
CA TYR A 67 -5.20 6.98 40.47
C TYR A 67 -5.04 5.89 39.40
N GLU A 68 -5.58 4.70 39.65
CA GLU A 68 -5.62 3.58 38.69
C GLU A 68 -6.44 3.88 37.44
N LEU A 69 -7.27 4.92 37.47
CA LEU A 69 -8.12 5.33 36.33
C LEU A 69 -7.29 5.67 35.09
N PHE A 70 -6.08 6.18 35.26
CA PHE A 70 -5.17 6.48 34.13
C PHE A 70 -4.80 5.23 33.34
N ASP A 71 -4.63 4.10 34.00
CA ASP A 71 -4.32 2.82 33.32
C ASP A 71 -5.49 2.39 32.45
N VAL A 72 -6.71 2.43 32.98
CA VAL A 72 -7.94 2.10 32.25
C VAL A 72 -8.15 3.01 31.02
N ILE A 73 -7.94 4.31 31.17
CA ILE A 73 -8.13 5.27 30.07
C ILE A 73 -7.08 5.04 28.99
N ILE A 74 -5.80 4.98 29.34
CA ILE A 74 -4.71 4.79 28.38
C ILE A 74 -4.84 3.43 27.68
N GLY A 75 -5.12 2.36 28.42
CA GLY A 75 -5.36 1.02 27.85
C GLY A 75 -6.54 1.01 26.88
N SER A 76 -7.63 1.71 27.21
CA SER A 76 -8.79 1.83 26.32
C SER A 76 -8.46 2.58 25.02
N LEU A 77 -7.72 3.67 25.10
CA LEU A 77 -7.29 4.46 23.93
C LEU A 77 -6.39 3.62 23.00
N ILE A 78 -5.48 2.82 23.56
CA ILE A 78 -4.64 1.93 22.77
C ILE A 78 -5.47 0.84 22.12
N ALA A 79 -6.41 0.23 22.84
CA ALA A 79 -7.28 -0.80 22.29
C ALA A 79 -8.05 -0.26 21.06
N VAL A 80 -8.60 0.95 21.14
CA VAL A 80 -9.26 1.60 19.99
C VAL A 80 -8.27 1.86 18.86
N TYR A 81 -7.06 2.34 19.16
CA TYR A 81 -6.03 2.54 18.14
C TYR A 81 -5.64 1.24 17.43
N ILE A 82 -5.47 0.13 18.16
CA ILE A 82 -5.14 -1.18 17.59
C ILE A 82 -6.27 -1.67 16.67
N ILE A 83 -7.53 -1.56 17.11
CA ILE A 83 -8.68 -1.94 16.29
C ILE A 83 -8.72 -1.12 14.99
N TYR A 84 -8.52 0.19 15.07
CA TYR A 84 -8.48 1.05 13.89
C TYR A 84 -7.34 0.68 12.93
N SER A 85 -6.14 0.45 13.46
CA SER A 85 -4.97 0.05 12.66
C SER A 85 -5.17 -1.31 11.99
N ALA A 86 -5.77 -2.26 12.70
CA ALA A 86 -6.11 -3.57 12.13
C ALA A 86 -7.16 -3.45 11.01
N TYR A 87 -8.16 -2.60 11.18
CA TYR A 87 -9.16 -2.31 10.15
C TYR A 87 -8.51 -1.72 8.89
N GLU A 88 -7.64 -0.72 9.04
CA GLU A 88 -6.91 -0.10 7.90
C GLU A 88 -6.09 -1.14 7.13
N LEU A 89 -5.40 -2.03 7.85
CA LEU A 89 -4.60 -3.09 7.25
C LEU A 89 -5.45 -4.10 6.48
N ILE A 90 -6.54 -4.58 7.10
CA ILE A 90 -7.47 -5.54 6.48
C ILE A 90 -8.12 -4.90 5.25
N HIS A 91 -8.61 -3.67 5.38
CA HIS A 91 -9.24 -2.95 4.26
C HIS A 91 -8.26 -2.79 3.09
N GLY A 92 -7.04 -2.34 3.36
CA GLY A 92 -6.00 -2.24 2.34
C GLY A 92 -5.66 -3.58 1.68
N GLY A 93 -5.55 -4.65 2.47
CA GLY A 93 -5.32 -6.01 1.95
C GLY A 93 -6.45 -6.53 1.07
N ILE A 94 -7.70 -6.34 1.49
CA ILE A 94 -8.88 -6.72 0.71
C ILE A 94 -8.92 -5.95 -0.62
N MET A 95 -8.63 -4.64 -0.63
CA MET A 95 -8.61 -3.84 -1.85
C MET A 95 -7.59 -4.32 -2.87
N VAL A 96 -6.43 -4.81 -2.41
CA VAL A 96 -5.43 -5.43 -3.29
C VAL A 96 -5.91 -6.76 -3.87
N LEU A 97 -6.70 -7.53 -3.10
CA LEU A 97 -7.22 -8.85 -3.54
C LEU A 97 -8.47 -8.74 -4.44
N LEU A 98 -9.20 -7.62 -4.36
CA LEU A 98 -10.44 -7.43 -5.12
C LEU A 98 -10.23 -6.94 -6.56
N ASP A 99 -9.00 -7.01 -7.10
CA ASP A 99 -8.71 -6.56 -8.48
C ASP A 99 -9.30 -5.15 -8.73
N ARG A 100 -8.87 -4.17 -7.95
CA ARG A 100 -9.37 -2.81 -8.06
C ARG A 100 -9.16 -2.28 -9.47
N ALA A 101 -10.21 -1.69 -10.06
CA ALA A 101 -10.05 -0.91 -11.28
C ALA A 101 -9.07 0.25 -11.06
N LEU A 102 -8.38 0.67 -12.13
CA LEU A 102 -7.52 1.86 -12.08
C LEU A 102 -8.33 3.11 -11.69
N ASP A 103 -7.64 4.10 -11.16
CA ASP A 103 -8.23 5.40 -10.89
C ASP A 103 -8.78 6.01 -12.18
N GLU A 104 -9.90 6.73 -12.07
CA GLU A 104 -10.63 7.28 -13.22
C GLU A 104 -9.75 8.14 -14.12
N GLU A 105 -8.85 8.93 -13.54
CA GLU A 105 -7.89 9.77 -14.27
C GLU A 105 -6.94 8.92 -15.14
N MET A 106 -6.45 7.81 -14.59
CA MET A 106 -5.57 6.89 -15.34
C MET A 106 -6.31 6.22 -16.50
N VAL A 107 -7.57 5.82 -16.27
CA VAL A 107 -8.42 5.24 -17.33
C VAL A 107 -8.66 6.25 -18.46
N ILE A 108 -8.92 7.52 -18.12
CA ILE A 108 -9.10 8.60 -19.10
C ILE A 108 -7.83 8.80 -19.93
N ASN A 109 -6.66 8.77 -19.30
CA ASN A 109 -5.38 8.89 -20.01
C ASN A 109 -5.16 7.74 -20.98
N ILE A 110 -5.45 6.49 -20.57
CA ILE A 110 -5.38 5.31 -21.46
C ILE A 110 -6.32 5.47 -22.65
N ILE A 111 -7.57 5.87 -22.42
CA ILE A 111 -8.54 6.12 -23.49
C ILE A 111 -8.04 7.21 -24.44
N SER A 112 -7.48 8.28 -23.90
CA SER A 112 -6.92 9.38 -24.70
C SER A 112 -5.79 8.91 -25.61
N ILE A 113 -4.88 8.07 -25.10
CA ILE A 113 -3.80 7.48 -25.90
C ILE A 113 -4.38 6.64 -27.03
N ILE A 114 -5.25 5.68 -26.73
CA ILE A 114 -5.86 4.80 -27.74
C ILE A 114 -6.57 5.60 -28.84
N THR A 115 -7.35 6.61 -28.46
CA THR A 115 -8.17 7.40 -29.38
C THR A 115 -7.38 8.47 -30.14
N SER A 116 -6.18 8.83 -29.69
CA SER A 116 -5.31 9.79 -30.39
C SER A 116 -4.68 9.23 -31.67
N HIS A 117 -4.58 7.91 -31.78
CA HIS A 117 -4.00 7.25 -32.95
C HIS A 117 -4.95 7.30 -34.15
N LYS A 118 -4.49 7.94 -35.21
CA LYS A 118 -5.30 8.15 -36.43
C LYS A 118 -5.75 6.87 -37.17
N ASP A 119 -5.01 5.78 -36.99
CA ASP A 119 -5.30 4.48 -37.57
C ASP A 119 -6.34 3.70 -36.74
N VAL A 120 -6.72 4.18 -35.53
CA VAL A 120 -7.75 3.60 -34.68
C VAL A 120 -9.06 4.27 -34.94
N HIS A 121 -10.09 3.48 -35.30
CA HIS A 121 -11.47 3.96 -35.52
C HIS A 121 -12.25 3.98 -34.19
N SER A 122 -12.15 2.92 -33.42
CA SER A 122 -12.84 2.77 -32.14
C SER A 122 -12.14 1.70 -31.29
N PHE A 123 -12.53 1.63 -30.03
CA PHE A 123 -12.14 0.55 -29.14
C PHE A 123 -13.36 0.04 -28.37
N HIS A 124 -13.26 -1.17 -27.82
CA HIS A 124 -14.28 -1.76 -26.94
C HIS A 124 -13.66 -2.74 -25.98
N HIS A 125 -14.43 -3.18 -24.96
CA HIS A 125 -14.00 -4.11 -23.93
C HIS A 125 -12.74 -3.64 -23.16
N LEU A 126 -12.58 -2.32 -22.97
CA LEU A 126 -11.49 -1.83 -22.09
C LEU A 126 -11.74 -2.35 -20.69
N LYS A 127 -10.78 -3.14 -20.18
CA LYS A 127 -10.74 -3.63 -18.82
C LYS A 127 -9.41 -3.21 -18.21
N THR A 128 -9.46 -2.72 -17.00
CA THR A 128 -8.29 -2.31 -16.24
C THR A 128 -8.35 -2.89 -14.86
N ARG A 129 -7.21 -3.33 -14.34
CA ARG A 129 -7.08 -3.74 -12.95
C ARG A 129 -5.68 -3.44 -12.41
N GLU A 130 -5.62 -3.14 -11.14
CA GLU A 130 -4.38 -2.96 -10.41
C GLU A 130 -4.23 -4.06 -9.37
N ALA A 131 -3.10 -4.76 -9.39
CA ALA A 131 -2.75 -5.80 -8.43
C ALA A 131 -1.34 -5.53 -7.87
N ALA A 132 -1.28 -4.98 -6.68
CA ALA A 132 -0.03 -4.57 -6.01
C ALA A 132 0.81 -3.59 -6.85
N ASN A 133 1.92 -4.05 -7.45
CA ASN A 133 2.80 -3.22 -8.30
C ASN A 133 2.54 -3.43 -9.81
N LYS A 134 1.50 -4.19 -10.17
CA LYS A 134 1.19 -4.53 -11.56
C LYS A 134 -0.09 -3.88 -12.01
N ILE A 135 -0.08 -3.37 -13.24
CA ILE A 135 -1.26 -2.85 -13.92
C ILE A 135 -1.56 -3.76 -15.10
N PHE A 136 -2.81 -4.17 -15.21
CA PHE A 136 -3.31 -4.94 -16.34
C PHE A 136 -4.29 -4.09 -17.13
N VAL A 137 -4.08 -4.02 -18.43
CA VAL A 137 -4.96 -3.34 -19.39
C VAL A 137 -5.28 -4.31 -20.51
N GLU A 138 -6.55 -4.50 -20.78
CA GLU A 138 -7.04 -5.29 -21.92
C GLU A 138 -8.00 -4.41 -22.72
N ALA A 139 -7.77 -4.29 -24.02
CA ALA A 139 -8.65 -3.55 -24.91
C ALA A 139 -8.69 -4.21 -26.29
N HIS A 140 -9.83 -4.07 -26.98
CA HIS A 140 -9.94 -4.46 -28.36
C HIS A 140 -10.02 -3.19 -29.23
N ILE A 141 -9.10 -3.08 -30.19
CA ILE A 141 -9.05 -1.94 -31.12
C ILE A 141 -9.70 -2.33 -32.44
N VAL A 142 -10.45 -1.39 -33.02
CA VAL A 142 -10.95 -1.46 -34.37
C VAL A 142 -10.18 -0.47 -35.22
N PHE A 143 -9.48 -0.97 -36.24
CA PHE A 143 -8.74 -0.11 -37.16
C PHE A 143 -9.66 0.59 -38.17
N ALA A 144 -9.27 1.82 -38.57
CA ALA A 144 -10.01 2.59 -39.56
C ALA A 144 -9.92 1.98 -40.96
N ASP A 145 -8.78 1.37 -41.30
CA ASP A 145 -8.57 0.68 -42.57
C ASP A 145 -8.87 -0.82 -42.39
N THR A 146 -9.95 -1.31 -42.98
CA THR A 146 -10.35 -2.71 -42.94
C THR A 146 -9.43 -3.64 -43.74
N SER A 147 -8.56 -3.11 -44.58
CA SER A 147 -7.56 -3.84 -45.38
C SER A 147 -6.16 -3.81 -44.74
N ILE A 148 -6.04 -3.32 -43.51
CA ILE A 148 -4.76 -3.23 -42.77
C ILE A 148 -4.08 -4.60 -42.68
N SER A 149 -2.78 -4.67 -42.99
CA SER A 149 -2.03 -5.90 -42.82
C SER A 149 -1.81 -6.20 -41.33
N LEU A 150 -1.75 -7.50 -40.97
CA LEU A 150 -1.50 -7.94 -39.59
C LEU A 150 -0.20 -7.32 -39.04
N ILE A 151 0.85 -7.22 -39.85
CA ILE A 151 2.13 -6.62 -39.45
C ILE A 151 1.95 -5.13 -39.09
N LYS A 152 1.16 -4.39 -39.87
CA LYS A 152 0.91 -2.97 -39.58
C LYS A 152 0.03 -2.82 -38.36
N ALA A 153 -1.01 -3.64 -38.22
CA ALA A 153 -1.88 -3.65 -37.05
C ALA A 153 -1.06 -3.90 -35.76
N HIS A 154 -0.22 -4.93 -35.75
CA HIS A 154 0.63 -5.25 -34.61
C HIS A 154 1.57 -4.10 -34.22
N LYS A 155 2.22 -3.46 -35.21
CA LYS A 155 3.08 -2.29 -34.93
C LYS A 155 2.32 -1.12 -34.30
N ILE A 156 1.07 -0.90 -34.67
CA ILE A 156 0.26 0.16 -34.07
C ILE A 156 -0.12 -0.23 -32.63
N SER A 157 -0.48 -1.49 -32.39
CA SER A 157 -0.73 -1.99 -31.03
C SER A 157 0.51 -1.81 -30.14
N ASP A 158 1.70 -2.22 -30.60
CA ASP A 158 2.97 -2.04 -29.87
C ASP A 158 3.23 -0.57 -29.52
N LEU A 159 2.98 0.37 -30.45
CA LEU A 159 3.14 1.80 -30.18
C LEU A 159 2.18 2.30 -29.09
N ILE A 160 0.94 1.84 -29.11
CA ILE A 160 -0.07 2.19 -28.10
C ILE A 160 0.32 1.60 -26.74
N GLU A 161 0.78 0.36 -26.70
CA GLU A 161 1.28 -0.29 -25.49
C GLU A 161 2.46 0.48 -24.90
N ASP A 162 3.47 0.82 -25.72
CA ASP A 162 4.63 1.60 -25.31
C ASP A 162 4.26 3.01 -24.76
N GLU A 163 3.21 3.64 -25.30
CA GLU A 163 2.75 4.94 -24.81
C GLU A 163 1.99 4.82 -23.48
N ILE A 164 1.21 3.76 -23.31
CA ILE A 164 0.49 3.48 -22.05
C ILE A 164 1.48 3.16 -20.93
N GLU A 165 2.53 2.36 -21.19
CA GLU A 165 3.56 2.02 -20.20
C GLU A 165 4.27 3.25 -19.62
N LYS A 166 4.44 4.31 -20.42
CA LYS A 166 5.06 5.57 -19.99
C LYS A 166 4.21 6.42 -19.03
N LEU A 167 2.95 6.05 -18.78
CA LEU A 167 2.10 6.76 -17.83
C LEU A 167 2.58 6.62 -16.39
N ASP A 168 3.21 5.47 -16.04
CA ASP A 168 3.82 5.28 -14.73
C ASP A 168 4.99 4.29 -14.81
N ASP A 169 6.21 4.80 -14.87
CA ASP A 169 7.46 4.03 -14.96
C ASP A 169 7.77 3.19 -13.69
N LYS A 170 7.01 3.39 -12.60
CA LYS A 170 7.21 2.67 -11.33
C LYS A 170 6.40 1.38 -11.25
N LYS A 171 5.46 1.20 -12.15
CA LYS A 171 4.56 0.05 -12.21
C LYS A 171 5.00 -0.93 -13.29
N GLU A 172 4.71 -2.19 -13.08
CA GLU A 172 4.89 -3.23 -14.10
C GLU A 172 3.58 -3.37 -14.89
N TRP A 173 3.63 -3.05 -16.17
CA TRP A 173 2.47 -3.08 -17.05
C TRP A 173 2.33 -4.42 -17.77
N HIS A 174 1.11 -4.90 -17.84
CA HIS A 174 0.71 -6.04 -18.65
C HIS A 174 -0.46 -5.59 -19.55
N ILE A 175 -0.13 -5.25 -20.78
CA ILE A 175 -1.09 -4.69 -21.74
C ILE A 175 -1.35 -5.73 -22.81
N THR A 176 -2.61 -5.85 -23.21
CA THR A 176 -3.07 -6.71 -24.31
C THR A 176 -4.06 -5.93 -25.17
N ILE A 177 -3.66 -5.66 -26.40
CA ILE A 177 -4.46 -4.92 -27.38
C ILE A 177 -4.71 -5.78 -28.63
#